data_eb3304c61201b4ad6c0e628b99798e9e
#
_entry.id   eb3304c61201b4ad6c0e628b99798e9e
#
_cell.length_a   1.000
_cell.length_b   1.000
_cell.length_c   1.000
_cell.angle_alpha   90.00
_cell.angle_beta   90.00
_cell.angle_gamma   90.00
#
_symmetry.space_group_name_H-M   'P 1'
#
loop_
_entity.id
_entity.type
_entity.pdbx_description
1 polymer ?
#
loop_
_entity_poly.entity_id
_entity_poly.type
_entity_poly.pdbx_seq_one_letter_code
_entity_poly.pdbx_strand_id
1 'polypeptide(L)'
;VLLEWTKGMNVPDAIGKDPVKLLEEQLQKRGINVQIVAMCNDSVATLMAHSYNTNTACVGVVLGSGTNAAYVELVSNIPKLHTEIASPTMVISMEWGALGNHDHSFLPVSFLDEEIDSHTLNPGRQYLEKMMSGCYLGEITRLWMRHLRQENKLLSRTPLQNCLFCERYCFDSPLCTTILLDDSEEREEIRSILESFGISDSTTEDRNTRSSTPLLRALLD
;
A
#
# COMPACT_ATOMS: atom_id res chain seq x y z
N VAL A 1 -12.42 12.22 -15.75
CA VAL A 1 -13.31 12.21 -14.58
C VAL A 1 -12.80 11.23 -13.54
N LEU A 2 -13.05 11.52 -12.27
CA LEU A 2 -12.76 10.59 -11.16
C LEU A 2 -13.78 9.44 -11.20
N LEU A 3 -13.30 8.20 -11.22
CA LEU A 3 -14.17 7.03 -11.27
C LEU A 3 -14.50 6.51 -9.87
N GLU A 4 -13.49 6.32 -9.03
CA GLU A 4 -13.62 5.83 -7.66
C GLU A 4 -12.46 6.31 -6.77
N TRP A 5 -12.66 6.24 -5.46
CA TRP A 5 -11.62 6.44 -4.47
C TRP A 5 -11.02 5.11 -4.01
N THR A 6 -9.75 5.15 -3.63
CA THR A 6 -9.01 4.02 -3.05
C THR A 6 -8.36 4.44 -1.72
N LYS A 7 -7.71 3.52 -1.01
CA LYS A 7 -6.87 3.79 0.19
C LYS A 7 -7.62 4.52 1.31
N GLY A 8 -8.91 4.20 1.51
CA GLY A 8 -9.71 4.81 2.57
C GLY A 8 -10.18 6.24 2.32
N MET A 9 -9.87 6.83 1.16
CA MET A 9 -10.43 8.13 0.79
C MET A 9 -11.92 8.02 0.51
N ASN A 10 -12.69 9.04 0.91
CA ASN A 10 -14.13 9.08 0.70
C ASN A 10 -14.60 10.52 0.51
N VAL A 11 -14.64 10.97 -0.74
CA VAL A 11 -15.20 12.26 -1.15
C VAL A 11 -16.23 12.02 -2.26
N PRO A 12 -17.45 11.58 -1.91
CA PRO A 12 -18.47 11.15 -2.88
C PRO A 12 -18.79 12.22 -3.93
N ASP A 13 -18.82 13.47 -3.52
CA ASP A 13 -19.16 14.59 -4.38
C ASP A 13 -18.15 14.84 -5.52
N ALA A 14 -16.97 14.26 -5.47
CA ALA A 14 -15.96 14.37 -6.52
C ALA A 14 -16.09 13.27 -7.60
N ILE A 15 -16.80 12.17 -7.29
CA ILE A 15 -16.99 11.05 -8.23
C ILE A 15 -17.79 11.55 -9.45
N GLY A 16 -17.32 11.18 -10.64
CA GLY A 16 -17.91 11.61 -11.91
C GLY A 16 -17.52 13.01 -12.35
N LYS A 17 -16.77 13.76 -11.53
CA LYS A 17 -16.29 15.11 -11.87
C LYS A 17 -14.85 15.09 -12.37
N ASP A 18 -14.46 16.17 -13.03
CA ASP A 18 -13.09 16.40 -13.47
C ASP A 18 -12.27 16.99 -12.32
N PRO A 19 -11.23 16.31 -11.81
CA PRO A 19 -10.42 16.79 -10.70
C PRO A 19 -9.70 18.12 -11.02
N VAL A 20 -9.31 18.33 -12.29
CA VAL A 20 -8.65 19.55 -12.73
C VAL A 20 -9.59 20.72 -12.54
N LYS A 21 -10.83 20.62 -13.05
CA LYS A 21 -11.83 21.68 -12.91
C LYS A 21 -12.16 21.98 -11.45
N LEU A 22 -12.32 20.94 -10.62
CA LEU A 22 -12.56 21.11 -9.18
C LEU A 22 -11.43 21.88 -8.50
N LEU A 23 -10.17 21.59 -8.87
CA LEU A 23 -9.01 22.28 -8.33
C LEU A 23 -8.93 23.73 -8.83
N GLU A 24 -9.10 23.96 -10.13
CA GLU A 24 -9.10 25.30 -10.72
C GLU A 24 -10.16 26.23 -10.10
N GLU A 25 -11.38 25.70 -9.87
CA GLU A 25 -12.44 26.44 -9.18
C GLU A 25 -12.03 26.87 -7.75
N GLN A 26 -11.33 26.00 -7.00
CA GLN A 26 -10.86 26.33 -5.66
C GLN A 26 -9.70 27.33 -5.67
N LEU A 27 -8.81 27.25 -6.65
CA LEU A 27 -7.73 28.20 -6.84
C LEU A 27 -8.27 29.59 -7.17
N GLN A 28 -9.24 29.68 -8.10
CA GLN A 28 -9.91 30.94 -8.46
C GLN A 28 -10.62 31.59 -7.26
N LYS A 29 -11.35 30.78 -6.45
CA LYS A 29 -12.00 31.28 -5.23
C LYS A 29 -11.02 31.89 -4.23
N ARG A 30 -9.76 31.47 -4.25
CA ARG A 30 -8.66 31.98 -3.39
C ARG A 30 -7.86 33.10 -4.06
N GLY A 31 -8.24 33.56 -5.24
CA GLY A 31 -7.53 34.58 -6.00
C GLY A 31 -6.19 34.10 -6.60
N ILE A 32 -5.98 32.78 -6.70
CA ILE A 32 -4.77 32.19 -7.27
C ILE A 32 -5.02 31.99 -8.77
N ASN A 33 -4.32 32.74 -9.61
CA ASN A 33 -4.44 32.65 -11.07
C ASN A 33 -3.46 31.64 -11.62
N VAL A 34 -3.88 30.35 -11.68
CA VAL A 34 -3.13 29.20 -12.23
C VAL A 34 -4.00 28.45 -13.21
N GLN A 35 -3.44 28.08 -14.35
CA GLN A 35 -4.04 27.18 -15.33
C GLN A 35 -3.36 25.81 -15.23
N ILE A 36 -4.15 24.76 -15.06
CA ILE A 36 -3.65 23.39 -15.05
C ILE A 36 -3.68 22.85 -16.49
N VAL A 37 -2.52 22.71 -17.11
CA VAL A 37 -2.42 22.34 -18.53
C VAL A 37 -2.45 20.84 -18.77
N ALA A 38 -2.11 20.01 -17.77
CA ALA A 38 -2.13 18.55 -17.86
C ALA A 38 -2.24 17.91 -16.47
N MET A 39 -2.77 16.70 -16.43
CA MET A 39 -2.79 15.81 -15.29
C MET A 39 -2.36 14.43 -15.76
N CYS A 40 -1.49 13.76 -15.02
CA CYS A 40 -1.09 12.38 -15.28
C CYS A 40 -1.08 11.56 -14.00
N ASN A 41 -1.13 10.24 -14.14
CA ASN A 41 -0.95 9.31 -13.04
C ASN A 41 0.51 9.34 -12.56
N ASP A 42 0.77 9.07 -11.28
CA ASP A 42 2.11 9.09 -10.68
C ASP A 42 3.06 8.05 -11.28
N SER A 43 2.59 6.86 -11.66
CA SER A 43 3.40 5.86 -12.36
C SER A 43 3.81 6.32 -13.76
N VAL A 44 2.92 7.05 -14.45
CA VAL A 44 3.23 7.69 -15.73
C VAL A 44 4.27 8.78 -15.53
N ALA A 45 4.10 9.63 -14.51
CA ALA A 45 5.07 10.68 -14.19
C ALA A 45 6.45 10.10 -13.83
N THR A 46 6.50 8.99 -13.08
CA THR A 46 7.73 8.27 -12.74
C THR A 46 8.46 7.80 -14.00
N LEU A 47 7.74 7.16 -14.93
CA LEU A 47 8.28 6.73 -16.22
C LEU A 47 8.82 7.91 -17.03
N MET A 48 8.03 8.96 -17.15
CA MET A 48 8.40 10.14 -17.95
C MET A 48 9.59 10.90 -17.35
N ALA A 49 9.67 11.03 -16.04
CA ALA A 49 10.77 11.72 -15.36
C ALA A 49 12.13 11.05 -15.63
N HIS A 50 12.19 9.71 -15.63
CA HIS A 50 13.42 8.99 -15.96
C HIS A 50 13.71 9.03 -17.47
N SER A 51 12.71 8.82 -18.31
CA SER A 51 12.85 8.85 -19.77
C SER A 51 13.32 10.20 -20.27
N TYR A 52 12.93 11.30 -19.63
CA TYR A 52 13.36 12.64 -19.99
C TYR A 52 14.90 12.79 -19.96
N ASN A 53 15.55 12.17 -18.97
CA ASN A 53 17.01 12.28 -18.81
C ASN A 53 17.81 11.21 -19.58
N THR A 54 17.25 10.01 -19.77
CA THR A 54 18.03 8.85 -20.22
C THR A 54 17.52 8.22 -21.52
N ASN A 55 16.27 8.48 -21.91
CA ASN A 55 15.58 7.82 -23.03
C ASN A 55 15.61 6.27 -23.00
N THR A 56 15.86 5.67 -21.83
CA THR A 56 16.05 4.23 -21.68
C THR A 56 14.95 3.54 -20.86
N ALA A 57 14.16 4.30 -20.09
CA ALA A 57 13.08 3.71 -19.31
C ALA A 57 11.90 3.31 -20.19
N CYS A 58 11.47 2.05 -20.04
CA CYS A 58 10.29 1.51 -20.72
C CYS A 58 9.13 1.25 -19.76
N VAL A 59 9.42 1.16 -18.46
CA VAL A 59 8.44 0.89 -17.40
C VAL A 59 8.70 1.81 -16.21
N GLY A 60 7.64 2.40 -15.66
CA GLY A 60 7.64 3.11 -14.39
C GLY A 60 6.81 2.35 -13.37
N VAL A 61 7.34 2.12 -12.16
CA VAL A 61 6.66 1.38 -11.08
C VAL A 61 6.61 2.25 -9.85
N VAL A 62 5.46 2.29 -9.21
CA VAL A 62 5.22 2.91 -7.91
C VAL A 62 4.90 1.81 -6.90
N LEU A 63 5.74 1.70 -5.87
CA LEU A 63 5.52 0.91 -4.66
C LEU A 63 5.53 1.88 -3.47
N GLY A 64 4.37 2.41 -3.15
CA GLY A 64 4.18 3.44 -2.12
C GLY A 64 2.98 3.11 -1.23
N SER A 65 2.21 4.11 -0.84
CA SER A 65 0.93 3.90 -0.14
C SER A 65 -0.05 3.04 -0.93
N GLY A 66 0.04 3.07 -2.26
CA GLY A 66 -0.57 2.14 -3.20
C GLY A 66 0.47 1.54 -4.13
N THR A 67 0.01 0.82 -5.15
CA THR A 67 0.88 0.27 -6.19
C THR A 67 0.28 0.44 -7.57
N ASN A 68 1.10 0.89 -8.51
CA ASN A 68 0.75 0.97 -9.93
C ASN A 68 1.99 0.88 -10.80
N ALA A 69 1.79 0.61 -12.09
CA ALA A 69 2.83 0.70 -13.10
C ALA A 69 2.31 1.36 -14.37
N ALA A 70 3.26 1.92 -15.14
CA ALA A 70 3.03 2.40 -16.48
C ALA A 70 4.14 1.92 -17.40
N TYR A 71 3.81 1.68 -18.67
CA TYR A 71 4.76 1.25 -19.67
C TYR A 71 4.48 1.87 -21.02
N VAL A 72 5.47 1.82 -21.92
CA VAL A 72 5.34 2.30 -23.29
C VAL A 72 4.88 1.16 -24.19
N GLU A 73 3.79 1.36 -24.94
CA GLU A 73 3.24 0.39 -25.87
C GLU A 73 3.20 0.97 -27.30
N LEU A 74 3.30 0.09 -28.31
CA LEU A 74 3.03 0.47 -29.69
C LEU A 74 1.53 0.70 -29.88
N VAL A 75 1.16 1.81 -30.49
CA VAL A 75 -0.25 2.14 -30.77
C VAL A 75 -0.95 1.04 -31.57
N SER A 76 -0.22 0.38 -32.48
CA SER A 76 -0.73 -0.77 -33.24
C SER A 76 -1.14 -1.97 -32.41
N ASN A 77 -0.62 -2.10 -31.19
CA ASN A 77 -0.91 -3.19 -30.26
C ASN A 77 -2.09 -2.89 -29.34
N ILE A 78 -2.73 -1.73 -29.46
CA ILE A 78 -3.84 -1.30 -28.60
C ILE A 78 -5.19 -1.46 -29.33
N PRO A 79 -5.82 -2.64 -29.27
CA PRO A 79 -7.02 -2.93 -30.08
C PRO A 79 -8.24 -2.13 -29.68
N LYS A 80 -8.27 -1.56 -28.47
CA LYS A 80 -9.39 -0.74 -27.96
C LYS A 80 -9.25 0.74 -28.31
N LEU A 81 -8.14 1.14 -28.93
CA LEU A 81 -7.92 2.52 -29.32
C LEU A 81 -8.60 2.78 -30.67
N HIS A 82 -9.63 3.59 -30.67
CA HIS A 82 -10.41 3.93 -31.88
C HIS A 82 -10.10 5.33 -32.42
N THR A 83 -9.11 6.00 -31.85
CA THR A 83 -8.70 7.37 -32.25
C THR A 83 -7.34 7.30 -32.93
N GLU A 84 -7.20 7.99 -34.05
CA GLU A 84 -5.90 8.16 -34.68
C GLU A 84 -4.97 9.00 -33.81
N ILE A 85 -3.80 8.47 -33.51
CA ILE A 85 -2.75 9.14 -32.76
C ILE A 85 -1.53 9.29 -33.65
N ALA A 86 -0.98 10.49 -33.73
CA ALA A 86 0.19 10.78 -34.57
C ALA A 86 1.49 10.10 -34.08
N SER A 87 1.57 9.73 -32.80
CA SER A 87 2.71 9.03 -32.22
C SER A 87 2.64 7.52 -32.50
N PRO A 88 3.75 6.85 -32.83
CA PRO A 88 3.78 5.40 -32.98
C PRO A 88 3.66 4.65 -31.63
N THR A 89 3.87 5.34 -30.51
CA THR A 89 3.82 4.77 -29.16
C THR A 89 2.91 5.58 -28.24
N MET A 90 2.42 4.93 -27.19
CA MET A 90 1.59 5.51 -26.15
C MET A 90 2.00 4.96 -24.79
N VAL A 91 1.89 5.78 -23.74
CA VAL A 91 2.07 5.32 -22.37
C VAL A 91 0.76 4.75 -21.86
N ILE A 92 0.81 3.54 -21.31
CA ILE A 92 -0.31 2.83 -20.71
C ILE A 92 -0.14 2.85 -19.17
N SER A 93 -1.12 3.38 -18.45
CA SER A 93 -1.26 3.15 -17.02
C SER A 93 -1.95 1.80 -16.81
N MET A 94 -1.31 0.89 -16.08
CA MET A 94 -1.78 -0.49 -15.96
C MET A 94 -2.94 -0.63 -14.97
N GLU A 95 -2.96 0.20 -13.93
CA GLU A 95 -3.91 0.11 -12.81
C GLU A 95 -3.93 -1.30 -12.18
N TRP A 96 -2.74 -1.90 -12.05
CA TRP A 96 -2.58 -3.28 -11.59
C TRP A 96 -2.99 -3.52 -10.14
N GLY A 97 -3.11 -2.44 -9.34
CA GLY A 97 -3.70 -2.53 -8.00
C GLY A 97 -5.08 -3.18 -7.99
N ALA A 98 -5.82 -3.02 -9.10
CA ALA A 98 -7.15 -3.62 -9.32
C ALA A 98 -7.11 -5.10 -9.76
N LEU A 99 -5.92 -5.70 -9.92
CA LEU A 99 -5.79 -7.11 -10.26
C LEU A 99 -6.44 -7.97 -9.16
N GLY A 100 -7.28 -8.93 -9.55
CA GLY A 100 -8.05 -9.75 -8.61
C GLY A 100 -9.44 -9.20 -8.23
N ASN A 101 -9.85 -8.02 -8.71
CA ASN A 101 -11.16 -7.43 -8.34
C ASN A 101 -12.37 -8.33 -8.67
N HIS A 102 -12.31 -9.10 -9.75
CA HIS A 102 -13.41 -9.94 -10.21
C HIS A 102 -13.16 -11.43 -9.97
N ASP A 103 -11.92 -11.82 -10.03
CA ASP A 103 -11.45 -13.17 -9.78
C ASP A 103 -10.03 -13.09 -9.22
N HIS A 104 -9.87 -13.49 -7.99
CA HIS A 104 -8.58 -13.51 -7.30
C HIS A 104 -8.03 -14.93 -7.09
N SER A 105 -8.63 -15.94 -7.74
CA SER A 105 -8.23 -17.34 -7.61
C SER A 105 -6.79 -17.63 -8.04
N PHE A 106 -6.21 -16.77 -8.89
CA PHE A 106 -4.82 -16.86 -9.34
C PHE A 106 -3.82 -16.11 -8.43
N LEU A 107 -4.30 -15.32 -7.48
CA LEU A 107 -3.47 -14.65 -6.48
C LEU A 107 -3.26 -15.58 -5.26
N PRO A 108 -2.12 -15.52 -4.59
CA PRO A 108 -1.86 -16.29 -3.37
C PRO A 108 -2.57 -15.67 -2.16
N VAL A 109 -3.89 -15.53 -2.24
CA VAL A 109 -4.72 -14.91 -1.20
C VAL A 109 -4.74 -15.77 0.06
N SER A 110 -4.46 -15.16 1.20
CA SER A 110 -4.55 -15.76 2.53
C SER A 110 -5.83 -15.32 3.24
N PHE A 111 -6.15 -15.99 4.36
CA PHE A 111 -7.25 -15.57 5.23
C PHE A 111 -7.06 -14.15 5.81
N LEU A 112 -5.83 -13.66 5.89
CA LEU A 112 -5.52 -12.30 6.35
C LEU A 112 -5.89 -11.26 5.30
N ASP A 113 -5.65 -11.55 4.03
CA ASP A 113 -6.03 -10.67 2.93
C ASP A 113 -7.56 -10.54 2.85
N GLU A 114 -8.28 -11.64 3.05
CA GLU A 114 -9.74 -11.63 3.12
C GLU A 114 -10.25 -10.83 4.34
N GLU A 115 -9.59 -10.95 5.48
CA GLU A 115 -9.93 -10.16 6.67
C GLU A 115 -9.70 -8.67 6.42
N ILE A 116 -8.57 -8.29 5.81
CA ILE A 116 -8.29 -6.90 5.45
C ILE A 116 -9.34 -6.39 4.48
N ASP A 117 -9.57 -7.11 3.38
CA ASP A 117 -10.51 -6.70 2.34
C ASP A 117 -11.90 -6.42 2.90
N SER A 118 -12.42 -7.34 3.72
CA SER A 118 -13.75 -7.24 4.31
C SER A 118 -13.96 -6.01 5.21
N HIS A 119 -12.88 -5.41 5.70
CA HIS A 119 -12.92 -4.27 6.63
C HIS A 119 -12.48 -2.94 6.00
N THR A 120 -12.24 -2.92 4.69
CA THR A 120 -11.97 -1.68 3.95
C THR A 120 -13.26 -0.99 3.50
N LEU A 121 -13.15 0.27 3.05
CA LEU A 121 -14.30 1.00 2.48
C LEU A 121 -14.71 0.49 1.09
N ASN A 122 -13.88 -0.34 0.45
CA ASN A 122 -14.09 -0.88 -0.89
C ASN A 122 -13.85 -2.40 -0.95
N PRO A 123 -14.63 -3.23 -0.22
CA PRO A 123 -14.47 -4.69 -0.26
C PRO A 123 -14.58 -5.23 -1.69
N GLY A 124 -13.75 -6.23 -2.02
CA GLY A 124 -13.69 -6.85 -3.35
C GLY A 124 -13.01 -6.00 -4.42
N ARG A 125 -12.40 -4.86 -4.06
CA ARG A 125 -11.71 -3.95 -4.97
C ARG A 125 -10.27 -3.76 -4.54
N GLN A 126 -9.39 -3.47 -5.53
CA GLN A 126 -7.96 -3.19 -5.30
C GLN A 126 -7.24 -4.34 -4.56
N TYR A 127 -7.49 -5.57 -4.98
CA TYR A 127 -7.02 -6.76 -4.26
C TYR A 127 -5.50 -6.82 -4.19
N LEU A 128 -4.80 -6.72 -5.33
CA LEU A 128 -3.34 -6.74 -5.37
C LEU A 128 -2.74 -5.58 -4.55
N GLU A 129 -3.34 -4.39 -4.63
CA GLU A 129 -2.88 -3.24 -3.83
C GLU A 129 -2.97 -3.52 -2.33
N LYS A 130 -4.07 -4.15 -1.87
CA LYS A 130 -4.27 -4.49 -0.46
C LYS A 130 -3.27 -5.55 0.04
N MET A 131 -2.81 -6.44 -0.84
CA MET A 131 -1.86 -7.49 -0.49
C MET A 131 -0.42 -7.00 -0.33
N MET A 132 -0.03 -5.87 -0.97
CA MET A 132 1.39 -5.52 -1.08
C MET A 132 1.73 -4.05 -0.87
N SER A 133 0.77 -3.15 -0.74
CA SER A 133 1.09 -1.73 -0.67
C SER A 133 1.29 -1.21 0.76
N GLY A 134 2.02 -0.11 0.87
CA GLY A 134 2.40 0.48 2.14
C GLY A 134 1.22 0.89 3.04
N CYS A 135 0.02 1.13 2.49
CA CYS A 135 -1.17 1.36 3.31
C CYS A 135 -1.58 0.15 4.13
N TYR A 136 -1.21 -1.06 3.72
CA TYR A 136 -1.74 -2.30 4.31
C TYR A 136 -0.67 -3.19 4.95
N LEU A 137 0.62 -3.04 4.60
CA LEU A 137 1.71 -3.89 5.12
C LEU A 137 1.76 -3.93 6.66
N GLY A 138 1.57 -2.78 7.31
CA GLY A 138 1.51 -2.73 8.78
C GLY A 138 0.36 -3.55 9.34
N GLU A 139 -0.83 -3.43 8.75
CA GLU A 139 -2.01 -4.18 9.17
C GLU A 139 -1.87 -5.69 8.89
N ILE A 140 -1.30 -6.08 7.75
CA ILE A 140 -0.96 -7.48 7.45
C ILE A 140 -0.05 -8.03 8.54
N THR A 141 1.03 -7.30 8.87
CA THR A 141 1.98 -7.68 9.92
C THR A 141 1.28 -7.82 11.28
N ARG A 142 0.44 -6.85 11.65
CA ARG A 142 -0.34 -6.88 12.89
C ARG A 142 -1.25 -8.12 12.97
N LEU A 143 -1.94 -8.43 11.88
CA LEU A 143 -2.82 -9.61 11.82
C LEU A 143 -2.05 -10.92 11.93
N TRP A 144 -0.87 -11.00 11.31
CA TRP A 144 0.05 -12.14 11.48
C TRP A 144 0.51 -12.27 12.93
N MET A 145 0.92 -11.18 13.57
CA MET A 145 1.30 -11.20 14.99
C MET A 145 0.13 -11.67 15.87
N ARG A 146 -1.10 -11.19 15.60
CA ARG A 146 -2.31 -11.65 16.31
C ARG A 146 -2.54 -13.14 16.13
N HIS A 147 -2.43 -13.65 14.90
CA HIS A 147 -2.59 -15.08 14.61
C HIS A 147 -1.55 -15.92 15.34
N LEU A 148 -0.28 -15.55 15.28
CA LEU A 148 0.78 -16.26 15.99
C LEU A 148 0.64 -16.18 17.52
N ARG A 149 0.12 -15.04 18.03
CA ARG A 149 -0.23 -14.93 19.46
C ARG A 149 -1.33 -15.90 19.86
N GLN A 150 -2.36 -16.06 19.03
CA GLN A 150 -3.43 -17.04 19.28
C GLN A 150 -2.91 -18.48 19.32
N GLU A 151 -1.91 -18.78 18.49
CA GLU A 151 -1.23 -20.08 18.49
C GLU A 151 -0.14 -20.23 19.57
N ASN A 152 0.03 -19.23 20.44
CA ASN A 152 1.09 -19.15 21.45
C ASN A 152 2.53 -19.24 20.90
N LYS A 153 2.72 -18.85 19.64
CA LYS A 153 4.03 -18.86 18.97
C LYS A 153 4.79 -17.53 19.12
N LEU A 154 4.06 -16.45 19.32
CA LEU A 154 4.63 -15.09 19.45
C LEU A 154 3.93 -14.35 20.59
N LEU A 155 4.71 -13.62 21.43
CA LEU A 155 4.19 -12.77 22.51
C LEU A 155 3.14 -13.48 23.40
N SER A 156 3.40 -14.75 23.74
CA SER A 156 2.42 -15.66 24.36
C SER A 156 1.85 -15.17 25.70
N ARG A 157 2.56 -14.28 26.41
CA ARG A 157 2.12 -13.68 27.69
C ARG A 157 1.32 -12.39 27.51
N THR A 158 1.36 -11.77 26.34
CA THR A 158 0.63 -10.52 26.08
C THR A 158 -0.86 -10.82 25.93
N PRO A 159 -1.75 -10.14 26.68
CA PRO A 159 -3.20 -10.35 26.55
C PRO A 159 -3.68 -10.05 25.13
N LEU A 160 -4.65 -10.83 24.60
CA LEU A 160 -5.27 -10.57 23.29
C LEU A 160 -6.04 -9.24 23.24
N GLN A 161 -6.36 -8.65 24.40
CA GLN A 161 -6.95 -7.32 24.53
C GLN A 161 -5.93 -6.18 24.38
N ASN A 162 -4.63 -6.49 24.26
CA ASN A 162 -3.63 -5.47 23.95
C ASN A 162 -3.96 -4.80 22.61
N CYS A 163 -3.78 -3.48 22.55
CA CYS A 163 -4.12 -2.68 21.34
C CYS A 163 -3.45 -3.24 20.08
N LEU A 164 -2.21 -3.74 20.18
CA LEU A 164 -1.51 -4.39 19.06
C LEU A 164 -2.35 -5.50 18.39
N PHE A 165 -3.20 -6.21 19.14
CA PHE A 165 -3.98 -7.33 18.60
C PHE A 165 -5.44 -6.97 18.33
N CYS A 166 -6.01 -5.99 19.04
CA CYS A 166 -7.42 -5.65 18.95
C CYS A 166 -7.73 -4.36 18.18
N GLU A 167 -6.78 -3.44 18.07
CA GLU A 167 -6.99 -2.17 17.39
C GLU A 167 -6.44 -2.23 15.96
N ARG A 168 -7.31 -1.99 14.98
CA ARG A 168 -6.93 -2.03 13.56
C ARG A 168 -6.05 -0.84 13.21
N TYR A 169 -5.09 -1.11 12.31
CA TYR A 169 -4.15 -0.10 11.80
C TYR A 169 -3.33 0.61 12.87
N CYS A 170 -3.27 0.07 14.12
CA CYS A 170 -2.40 0.63 15.15
C CYS A 170 -0.90 0.35 14.91
N PHE A 171 -0.58 -0.61 14.04
CA PHE A 171 0.77 -0.96 13.66
C PHE A 171 1.05 -0.45 12.24
N ASP A 172 1.75 0.69 12.16
CA ASP A 172 2.04 1.35 10.89
C ASP A 172 3.15 0.65 10.09
N SER A 173 3.06 0.70 8.76
CA SER A 173 4.05 0.09 7.85
C SER A 173 5.48 0.57 8.06
N PRO A 174 5.80 1.83 8.42
CA PRO A 174 7.15 2.24 8.80
C PRO A 174 7.77 1.42 9.94
N LEU A 175 6.96 0.93 10.88
CA LEU A 175 7.45 0.06 11.95
C LEU A 175 8.02 -1.25 11.41
N CYS A 176 7.46 -1.78 10.32
CA CYS A 176 8.03 -2.94 9.63
C CYS A 176 9.47 -2.66 9.17
N THR A 177 9.69 -1.49 8.57
CA THR A 177 11.03 -1.08 8.11
C THR A 177 12.00 -0.93 9.29
N THR A 178 11.56 -0.31 10.39
CA THR A 178 12.38 -0.17 11.60
C THR A 178 12.80 -1.54 12.14
N ILE A 179 11.87 -2.50 12.20
CA ILE A 179 12.16 -3.88 12.65
C ILE A 179 13.15 -4.58 11.71
N LEU A 180 12.98 -4.44 10.39
CA LEU A 180 13.87 -5.06 9.39
C LEU A 180 15.29 -4.50 9.46
N LEU A 181 15.44 -3.22 9.74
CA LEU A 181 16.73 -2.52 9.79
C LEU A 181 17.39 -2.57 11.17
N ASP A 182 16.73 -3.11 12.19
CA ASP A 182 17.33 -3.23 13.54
C ASP A 182 18.40 -4.32 13.57
N ASP A 183 19.65 -3.91 13.37
CA ASP A 183 20.84 -4.77 13.43
C ASP A 183 21.56 -4.72 14.81
N SER A 184 20.99 -4.01 15.80
CA SER A 184 21.53 -3.95 17.15
C SER A 184 21.50 -5.34 17.81
N GLU A 185 22.53 -5.67 18.61
CA GLU A 185 22.61 -6.96 19.34
C GLU A 185 21.42 -7.12 20.29
N GLU A 186 21.03 -6.05 20.96
CA GLU A 186 19.95 -6.01 21.96
C GLU A 186 18.56 -5.82 21.33
N ARG A 187 18.48 -5.62 20.00
CA ARG A 187 17.23 -5.34 19.29
C ARG A 187 16.48 -4.15 19.90
N GLU A 188 17.18 -3.04 20.06
CA GLU A 188 16.71 -1.85 20.79
C GLU A 188 15.46 -1.25 20.14
N GLU A 189 15.42 -1.16 18.81
CA GLU A 189 14.29 -0.61 18.08
C GLU A 189 13.04 -1.51 18.21
N ILE A 190 13.21 -2.83 18.07
CA ILE A 190 12.10 -3.78 18.24
C ILE A 190 11.56 -3.70 19.66
N ARG A 191 12.45 -3.59 20.66
CA ARG A 191 12.06 -3.47 22.07
C ARG A 191 11.29 -2.17 22.29
N SER A 192 11.78 -1.05 21.80
CA SER A 192 11.13 0.26 21.88
C SER A 192 9.72 0.22 21.25
N ILE A 193 9.60 -0.41 20.08
CA ILE A 193 8.29 -0.60 19.43
C ILE A 193 7.34 -1.39 20.33
N LEU A 194 7.78 -2.54 20.86
CA LEU A 194 6.96 -3.37 21.74
C LEU A 194 6.55 -2.63 23.03
N GLU A 195 7.47 -1.87 23.63
CA GLU A 195 7.19 -1.04 24.80
C GLU A 195 6.13 0.04 24.51
N SER A 196 6.14 0.61 23.30
CA SER A 196 5.10 1.58 22.89
C SER A 196 3.69 0.99 22.87
N PHE A 197 3.59 -0.34 22.70
CA PHE A 197 2.35 -1.10 22.83
C PHE A 197 2.11 -1.64 24.26
N GLY A 198 2.89 -1.22 25.25
CA GLY A 198 2.79 -1.68 26.62
C GLY A 198 3.27 -3.12 26.85
N ILE A 199 4.12 -3.63 25.95
CA ILE A 199 4.71 -4.97 26.03
C ILE A 199 6.14 -4.81 26.53
N SER A 200 6.38 -5.12 27.80
CA SER A 200 7.70 -4.99 28.45
C SER A 200 8.43 -6.30 28.57
N ASP A 201 9.77 -6.26 28.77
CA ASP A 201 10.64 -7.42 28.93
C ASP A 201 10.21 -8.36 30.08
N SER A 202 9.55 -7.85 31.13
CA SER A 202 8.98 -8.69 32.19
C SER A 202 7.89 -9.65 31.70
N THR A 203 7.24 -9.31 30.56
CA THR A 203 6.32 -10.21 29.86
C THR A 203 7.05 -11.11 28.85
N THR A 204 8.35 -10.87 28.63
CA THR A 204 9.17 -11.56 27.64
C THR A 204 10.17 -12.54 28.25
N GLU A 205 10.29 -12.64 29.58
CA GLU A 205 11.25 -13.54 30.27
C GLU A 205 10.90 -15.02 30.20
N ASP A 206 10.33 -15.51 29.13
CA ASP A 206 10.40 -16.93 28.82
C ASP A 206 11.66 -17.21 27.97
N ARG A 207 12.34 -18.32 28.26
CA ARG A 207 13.46 -18.83 27.45
C ARG A 207 13.10 -18.98 25.96
N ASN A 208 11.79 -18.93 25.62
CA ASN A 208 11.26 -18.89 24.27
C ASN A 208 11.22 -17.49 23.66
N THR A 209 11.40 -16.39 24.41
CA THR A 209 11.30 -15.02 23.89
C THR A 209 12.60 -14.49 23.33
N ARG A 210 13.76 -15.06 23.65
CA ARG A 210 14.94 -14.97 22.78
C ARG A 210 14.64 -15.48 21.35
N SER A 211 13.58 -16.22 21.19
CA SER A 211 12.99 -16.75 19.94
C SER A 211 11.95 -15.79 19.30
N SER A 212 11.34 -14.86 20.03
CA SER A 212 10.27 -14.00 19.46
C SER A 212 10.81 -12.87 18.57
N THR A 213 12.01 -12.37 18.87
CA THR A 213 12.66 -11.30 18.10
C THR A 213 13.08 -11.76 16.69
N PRO A 214 13.74 -12.94 16.54
CA PRO A 214 13.95 -13.54 15.23
C PRO A 214 12.66 -13.86 14.48
N LEU A 215 11.59 -14.26 15.19
CA LEU A 215 10.29 -14.52 14.59
C LEU A 215 9.62 -13.26 14.08
N LEU A 216 9.69 -12.13 14.79
CA LEU A 216 9.17 -10.84 14.32
C LEU A 216 9.88 -10.39 13.04
N ARG A 217 11.19 -10.59 12.94
CA ARG A 217 11.96 -10.32 11.73
C ARG A 217 11.61 -11.29 10.60
N ALA A 218 11.49 -12.58 10.88
CA ALA A 218 11.12 -13.59 9.89
C ALA A 218 9.68 -13.48 9.36
N LEU A 219 8.84 -12.64 9.98
CA LEU A 219 7.51 -12.30 9.47
C LEU A 219 7.56 -11.24 8.37
N LEU A 220 8.67 -10.53 8.26
CA LEU A 220 8.84 -9.42 7.35
C LEU A 220 9.76 -9.76 6.17
N ASP A 221 10.53 -10.87 6.28
CA ASP A 221 11.30 -11.50 5.20
C ASP A 221 10.37 -12.35 4.30
#